data_defe771650c7012cbc660a11a7e533d0
#
_entry.id   defe771650c7012cbc660a11a7e533d0
#
_cell.length_a   1.000
_cell.length_b   1.000
_cell.length_c   1.000
_cell.angle_alpha   90.00
_cell.angle_beta   90.00
_cell.angle_gamma   90.00
#
_symmetry.space_group_name_H-M   'P 1'
#
loop_
_entity.id
_entity.type
_entity.pdbx_description
1 polymer ?
#
loop_
_entity_poly.entity_id
_entity_poly.type
_entity_poly.pdbx_seq_one_letter_code
_entity_poly.pdbx_strand_id
1 'polypeptide(L)'
;MAMRLPPLSGLRLFEAAARCGSFKRAAQELSLTPGALSHGIDSLEQWLDVELFERKAHGVILTAAGRQYLPYVSEALSMIATGTLRLPSRRFEARLSISSAPLFAFRVLLPRLHKFQEQYPNMQVKVDASPLVVQLAPDQIDVAIRNSRDTIPKMSCDLIGRVSFVPVGAPHYIDKFSHNGTLDWSRATVIHTSAASDDWETWCKHSQTDISSARDLIVSSAQVAFQAASDGLGIAIGRLPLIDDDIAAGRLAVAVDHVVPVMSAYWLVKPPGNETRREIVAFRNWLLNEMSQLKWNGHTEIKPASKRAQASNFE
;
A
#
# COMPACT_ATOMS: atom_id res chain seq x y z
N MET A 1 27.22 -29.22 10.53
CA MET A 1 26.10 -29.78 11.29
C MET A 1 24.86 -29.79 10.40
N ALA A 2 24.19 -30.94 10.21
CA ALA A 2 22.95 -30.96 9.45
C ALA A 2 21.85 -30.24 10.24
N MET A 3 21.15 -29.32 9.59
CA MET A 3 20.06 -28.57 10.20
C MET A 3 18.87 -29.51 10.43
N ARG A 4 18.45 -29.71 11.69
CA ARG A 4 17.32 -30.55 12.04
C ARG A 4 16.02 -29.75 11.88
N LEU A 5 15.33 -29.94 10.75
CA LEU A 5 14.07 -29.25 10.45
C LEU A 5 12.88 -30.20 10.56
N PRO A 6 11.72 -29.70 10.99
CA PRO A 6 10.48 -30.45 10.91
C PRO A 6 10.08 -30.74 9.45
N PRO A 7 9.21 -31.74 9.21
CA PRO A 7 8.70 -32.02 7.86
C PRO A 7 8.02 -30.78 7.25
N LEU A 8 8.46 -30.36 6.06
CA LEU A 8 7.93 -29.17 5.39
C LEU A 8 6.42 -29.27 5.11
N SER A 9 5.93 -30.49 4.85
CA SER A 9 4.49 -30.77 4.72
C SER A 9 3.73 -30.38 5.99
N GLY A 10 4.25 -30.79 7.17
CA GLY A 10 3.65 -30.44 8.47
C GLY A 10 3.60 -28.95 8.72
N LEU A 11 4.68 -28.22 8.38
CA LEU A 11 4.73 -26.75 8.51
C LEU A 11 3.69 -26.06 7.61
N ARG A 12 3.46 -26.56 6.38
CA ARG A 12 2.40 -26.04 5.50
C ARG A 12 1.00 -26.28 6.07
N LEU A 13 0.75 -27.46 6.67
CA LEU A 13 -0.53 -27.77 7.31
C LEU A 13 -0.77 -26.87 8.52
N PHE A 14 0.25 -26.66 9.33
CA PHE A 14 0.21 -25.78 10.50
C PHE A 14 -0.13 -24.32 10.12
N GLU A 15 0.59 -23.75 9.14
CA GLU A 15 0.33 -22.37 8.68
C GLU A 15 -1.10 -22.21 8.17
N ALA A 16 -1.56 -23.11 7.29
CA ALA A 16 -2.90 -23.05 6.72
C ALA A 16 -3.99 -23.21 7.81
N ALA A 17 -3.80 -24.12 8.75
CA ALA A 17 -4.73 -24.33 9.86
C ALA A 17 -4.80 -23.10 10.79
N ALA A 18 -3.66 -22.49 11.09
CA ALA A 18 -3.58 -21.29 11.92
C ALA A 18 -4.32 -20.11 11.27
N ARG A 19 -4.06 -19.86 10.00
CA ARG A 19 -4.66 -18.78 9.24
C ARG A 19 -6.18 -18.99 9.02
N CYS A 20 -6.63 -20.22 8.73
CA CYS A 20 -8.05 -20.53 8.55
C CYS A 20 -8.84 -20.58 9.87
N GLY A 21 -8.20 -20.80 11.02
CA GLY A 21 -8.85 -21.04 12.31
C GLY A 21 -9.73 -22.31 12.31
N SER A 22 -9.55 -23.21 11.34
CA SER A 22 -10.39 -24.38 11.11
C SER A 22 -9.67 -25.44 10.28
N PHE A 23 -9.54 -26.65 10.83
CA PHE A 23 -8.95 -27.78 10.11
C PHE A 23 -9.74 -28.15 8.85
N LYS A 24 -11.08 -28.04 8.88
CA LYS A 24 -11.92 -28.31 7.72
C LYS A 24 -11.64 -27.34 6.57
N ARG A 25 -11.56 -26.03 6.87
CA ARG A 25 -11.27 -25.00 5.86
C ARG A 25 -9.85 -25.11 5.31
N ALA A 26 -8.87 -25.37 6.17
CA ALA A 26 -7.49 -25.56 5.77
C ALA A 26 -7.32 -26.81 4.89
N ALA A 27 -8.03 -27.92 5.21
CA ALA A 27 -8.01 -29.12 4.40
C ALA A 27 -8.59 -28.87 2.99
N GLN A 28 -9.69 -28.12 2.89
CA GLN A 28 -10.27 -27.74 1.60
C GLN A 28 -9.29 -26.92 0.77
N GLU A 29 -8.63 -25.92 1.38
CA GLU A 29 -7.64 -25.08 0.70
C GLU A 29 -6.45 -25.90 0.17
N LEU A 30 -6.00 -26.88 0.94
CA LEU A 30 -4.85 -27.73 0.58
C LEU A 30 -5.25 -28.96 -0.27
N SER A 31 -6.53 -29.09 -0.65
CA SER A 31 -7.07 -30.25 -1.38
C SER A 31 -6.83 -31.58 -0.65
N LEU A 32 -7.00 -31.58 0.67
CA LEU A 32 -6.85 -32.74 1.55
C LEU A 32 -8.17 -33.11 2.25
N THR A 33 -8.22 -34.30 2.81
CA THR A 33 -9.29 -34.66 3.74
C THR A 33 -9.03 -34.04 5.12
N PRO A 34 -10.05 -33.67 5.91
CA PRO A 34 -9.87 -33.19 7.27
C PRO A 34 -9.08 -34.14 8.18
N GLY A 35 -9.25 -35.45 7.98
CA GLY A 35 -8.48 -36.46 8.71
C GLY A 35 -6.99 -36.45 8.36
N ALA A 36 -6.64 -36.31 7.08
CA ALA A 36 -5.26 -36.25 6.64
C ALA A 36 -4.56 -34.97 7.18
N LEU A 37 -5.27 -33.84 7.20
CA LEU A 37 -4.73 -32.60 7.78
C LEU A 37 -4.52 -32.77 9.29
N SER A 38 -5.50 -33.28 10.04
CA SER A 38 -5.38 -33.49 11.48
C SER A 38 -4.20 -34.40 11.81
N HIS A 39 -4.07 -35.53 11.13
CA HIS A 39 -2.95 -36.45 11.32
C HIS A 39 -1.58 -35.80 11.01
N GLY A 40 -1.51 -34.96 9.99
CA GLY A 40 -0.28 -34.22 9.66
C GLY A 40 0.10 -33.17 10.71
N ILE A 41 -0.89 -32.51 11.32
CA ILE A 41 -0.67 -31.61 12.46
C ILE A 41 -0.22 -32.41 13.69
N ASP A 42 -0.92 -33.48 14.05
CA ASP A 42 -0.57 -34.33 15.19
C ASP A 42 0.88 -34.86 15.05
N SER A 43 1.29 -35.24 13.82
CA SER A 43 2.68 -35.67 13.54
C SER A 43 3.70 -34.54 13.69
N LEU A 44 3.36 -33.30 13.34
CA LEU A 44 4.22 -32.15 13.53
C LEU A 44 4.38 -31.82 15.03
N GLU A 45 3.27 -31.80 15.78
CA GLU A 45 3.26 -31.56 17.22
C GLU A 45 4.07 -32.63 17.98
N GLN A 46 3.93 -33.89 17.57
CA GLN A 46 4.74 -34.98 18.10
C GLN A 46 6.23 -34.83 17.78
N TRP A 47 6.59 -34.36 16.57
CA TRP A 47 7.99 -34.13 16.21
C TRP A 47 8.61 -32.96 17.01
N LEU A 48 7.81 -31.93 17.31
CA LEU A 48 8.21 -30.76 18.09
C LEU A 48 8.16 -31.02 19.60
N ASP A 49 7.47 -32.08 20.03
CA ASP A 49 7.13 -32.37 21.43
C ASP A 49 6.35 -31.21 22.10
N VAL A 50 5.50 -30.52 21.32
CA VAL A 50 4.71 -29.36 21.76
C VAL A 50 3.39 -29.30 21.00
N GLU A 51 2.29 -29.07 21.72
CA GLU A 51 0.99 -28.76 21.11
C GLU A 51 0.96 -27.33 20.55
N LEU A 52 0.56 -27.19 19.28
CA LEU A 52 0.44 -25.90 18.58
C LEU A 52 -0.99 -25.40 18.54
N PHE A 53 -1.97 -26.32 18.67
CA PHE A 53 -3.39 -26.03 18.65
C PHE A 53 -4.14 -26.54 19.88
N GLU A 54 -5.14 -25.77 20.32
CA GLU A 54 -6.21 -26.21 21.20
C GLU A 54 -7.47 -26.46 20.37
N ARG A 55 -8.06 -27.67 20.51
CA ARG A 55 -9.33 -28.00 19.83
C ARG A 55 -10.51 -27.44 20.64
N LYS A 56 -11.39 -26.69 19.99
CA LYS A 56 -12.61 -26.10 20.58
C LYS A 56 -13.84 -26.61 19.84
N ALA A 57 -15.03 -26.46 20.45
CA ALA A 57 -16.30 -26.90 19.86
C ALA A 57 -16.57 -26.33 18.45
N HIS A 58 -16.04 -25.13 18.15
CA HIS A 58 -16.27 -24.42 16.89
C HIS A 58 -15.00 -24.16 16.06
N GLY A 59 -13.96 -24.97 16.22
CA GLY A 59 -12.73 -24.83 15.45
C GLY A 59 -11.46 -25.09 16.26
N VAL A 60 -10.36 -24.49 15.83
CA VAL A 60 -9.06 -24.60 16.49
C VAL A 60 -8.51 -23.22 16.79
N ILE A 61 -7.83 -23.08 17.92
CA ILE A 61 -7.09 -21.87 18.30
C ILE A 61 -5.64 -22.23 18.57
N LEU A 62 -4.74 -21.30 18.31
CA LEU A 62 -3.33 -21.49 18.60
C LEU A 62 -3.05 -21.52 20.11
N THR A 63 -2.19 -22.41 20.54
CA THR A 63 -1.56 -22.36 21.87
C THR A 63 -0.60 -21.16 21.97
N ALA A 64 -0.01 -20.93 23.13
CA ALA A 64 1.07 -19.94 23.28
C ALA A 64 2.28 -20.30 22.39
N ALA A 65 2.65 -21.58 22.33
CA ALA A 65 3.71 -22.07 21.47
C ALA A 65 3.38 -21.89 19.97
N GLY A 66 2.15 -22.22 19.57
CA GLY A 66 1.69 -22.03 18.20
C GLY A 66 1.72 -20.55 17.76
N ARG A 67 1.29 -19.62 18.63
CA ARG A 67 1.38 -18.17 18.36
C ARG A 67 2.84 -17.69 18.22
N GLN A 68 3.72 -18.20 19.02
CA GLN A 68 5.15 -17.85 18.95
C GLN A 68 5.81 -18.43 17.69
N TYR A 69 5.45 -19.63 17.28
CA TYR A 69 6.07 -20.35 16.15
C TYR A 69 5.55 -19.88 14.78
N LEU A 70 4.28 -19.47 14.68
CA LEU A 70 3.62 -19.12 13.41
C LEU A 70 4.39 -18.05 12.60
N PRO A 71 4.90 -16.94 13.15
CA PRO A 71 5.63 -15.94 12.37
C PRO A 71 6.84 -16.53 11.63
N TYR A 72 7.63 -17.36 12.31
CA TYR A 72 8.83 -18.00 11.72
C TYR A 72 8.46 -18.96 10.59
N VAL A 73 7.41 -19.76 10.79
CA VAL A 73 6.94 -20.69 9.75
C VAL A 73 6.40 -19.95 8.53
N SER A 74 5.59 -18.92 8.74
CA SER A 74 5.02 -18.12 7.66
C SER A 74 6.10 -17.42 6.85
N GLU A 75 7.12 -16.84 7.51
CA GLU A 75 8.26 -16.19 6.85
C GLU A 75 9.09 -17.19 6.04
N ALA A 76 9.43 -18.34 6.63
CA ALA A 76 10.21 -19.38 5.95
C ALA A 76 9.48 -19.92 4.70
N LEU A 77 8.18 -20.22 4.80
CA LEU A 77 7.37 -20.68 3.67
C LEU A 77 7.27 -19.60 2.58
N SER A 78 7.14 -18.33 2.96
CA SER A 78 7.14 -17.19 2.04
C SER A 78 8.48 -17.07 1.30
N MET A 79 9.62 -17.23 2.00
CA MET A 79 10.94 -17.22 1.38
C MET A 79 11.12 -18.36 0.37
N ILE A 80 10.67 -19.58 0.70
CA ILE A 80 10.72 -20.72 -0.22
C ILE A 80 9.84 -20.45 -1.46
N ALA A 81 8.62 -19.94 -1.26
CA ALA A 81 7.72 -19.59 -2.36
C ALA A 81 8.35 -18.52 -3.27
N THR A 82 8.93 -17.48 -2.69
CA THR A 82 9.66 -16.42 -3.41
C THR A 82 10.84 -16.98 -4.22
N GLY A 83 11.67 -17.84 -3.61
CA GLY A 83 12.78 -18.48 -4.31
C GLY A 83 12.31 -19.36 -5.47
N THR A 84 11.19 -20.07 -5.31
CA THR A 84 10.61 -20.90 -6.37
C THR A 84 10.15 -20.07 -7.57
N LEU A 85 9.57 -18.87 -7.36
CA LEU A 85 9.15 -17.96 -8.42
C LEU A 85 10.34 -17.37 -9.22
N ARG A 86 11.51 -17.30 -8.59
CA ARG A 86 12.75 -16.82 -9.26
C ARG A 86 13.42 -17.87 -10.13
N LEU A 87 13.00 -19.15 -10.03
CA LEU A 87 13.57 -20.19 -10.86
C LEU A 87 13.16 -20.02 -12.33
N PRO A 88 14.09 -20.14 -13.31
CA PRO A 88 13.78 -20.06 -14.72
C PRO A 88 13.00 -21.31 -15.17
N SER A 89 11.71 -21.31 -14.99
CA SER A 89 10.83 -22.43 -15.35
C SER A 89 9.84 -22.00 -16.43
N ARG A 90 9.85 -22.68 -17.58
CA ARG A 90 8.83 -22.51 -18.64
C ARG A 90 7.42 -22.98 -18.23
N ARG A 91 7.24 -23.60 -17.06
CA ARG A 91 5.96 -24.18 -16.62
C ARG A 91 5.05 -23.20 -15.85
N PHE A 92 5.54 -22.04 -15.46
CA PHE A 92 4.77 -21.10 -14.66
C PHE A 92 4.76 -19.73 -15.35
N GLU A 93 3.82 -19.54 -16.28
CA GLU A 93 3.37 -18.19 -16.64
C GLU A 93 2.54 -17.65 -15.45
N ALA A 94 3.24 -17.15 -14.44
CA ALA A 94 2.58 -16.52 -13.32
C ALA A 94 1.95 -15.21 -13.80
N ARG A 95 0.66 -15.00 -13.51
CA ARG A 95 -0.07 -13.77 -13.85
C ARG A 95 -0.53 -13.09 -12.57
N LEU A 96 -0.35 -11.78 -12.52
CA LEU A 96 -0.79 -10.94 -11.43
C LEU A 96 -1.58 -9.74 -11.96
N SER A 97 -2.86 -9.67 -11.62
CA SER A 97 -3.74 -8.55 -11.94
C SER A 97 -3.88 -7.62 -10.73
N ILE A 98 -3.43 -6.39 -10.88
CA ILE A 98 -3.44 -5.36 -9.83
C ILE A 98 -4.43 -4.28 -10.23
N SER A 99 -5.41 -3.98 -9.38
CA SER A 99 -6.23 -2.78 -9.51
C SER A 99 -5.76 -1.74 -8.50
N SER A 100 -5.42 -0.53 -8.95
CA SER A 100 -4.85 0.49 -8.07
C SER A 100 -5.62 1.81 -8.14
N ALA A 101 -5.72 2.52 -7.03
CA ALA A 101 -6.13 3.92 -7.05
C ALA A 101 -5.19 4.69 -8.00
N PRO A 102 -5.74 5.52 -8.93
CA PRO A 102 -4.96 6.13 -9.99
C PRO A 102 -3.73 6.89 -9.49
N LEU A 103 -3.87 7.70 -8.47
CA LEU A 103 -2.77 8.47 -7.91
C LEU A 103 -1.62 7.56 -7.44
N PHE A 104 -1.93 6.48 -6.71
CA PHE A 104 -0.93 5.52 -6.25
C PHE A 104 -0.29 4.77 -7.41
N ALA A 105 -1.09 4.37 -8.41
CA ALA A 105 -0.58 3.71 -9.60
C ALA A 105 0.48 4.57 -10.30
N PHE A 106 0.17 5.83 -10.60
CA PHE A 106 1.04 6.70 -11.40
C PHE A 106 2.25 7.23 -10.63
N ARG A 107 2.10 7.56 -9.34
CA ARG A 107 3.16 8.21 -8.56
C ARG A 107 4.03 7.23 -7.79
N VAL A 108 3.53 6.06 -7.46
CA VAL A 108 4.22 5.13 -6.57
C VAL A 108 4.50 3.79 -7.23
N LEU A 109 3.45 3.10 -7.72
CA LEU A 109 3.56 1.73 -8.20
C LEU A 109 4.35 1.64 -9.52
N LEU A 110 3.90 2.33 -10.56
CA LEU A 110 4.50 2.23 -11.90
C LEU A 110 5.97 2.65 -11.94
N PRO A 111 6.40 3.75 -11.29
CA PRO A 111 7.82 4.13 -11.26
C PRO A 111 8.74 3.07 -10.63
N ARG A 112 8.20 2.23 -9.75
CA ARG A 112 8.95 1.20 -9.00
C ARG A 112 8.75 -0.22 -9.53
N LEU A 113 7.77 -0.42 -10.43
CA LEU A 113 7.36 -1.75 -10.90
C LEU A 113 8.48 -2.50 -11.63
N HIS A 114 9.42 -1.78 -12.27
CA HIS A 114 10.58 -2.39 -12.91
C HIS A 114 11.40 -3.24 -11.92
N LYS A 115 11.58 -2.79 -10.67
CA LYS A 115 12.29 -3.54 -9.63
C LYS A 115 11.59 -4.87 -9.29
N PHE A 116 10.25 -4.88 -9.32
CA PHE A 116 9.47 -6.10 -9.15
C PHE A 116 9.66 -7.05 -10.32
N GLN A 117 9.62 -6.52 -11.55
CA GLN A 117 9.81 -7.32 -12.76
C GLN A 117 11.24 -7.91 -12.87
N GLU A 118 12.26 -7.18 -12.41
CA GLU A 118 13.63 -7.70 -12.31
C GLU A 118 13.74 -8.87 -11.32
N GLN A 119 13.01 -8.80 -10.20
CA GLN A 119 12.96 -9.89 -9.21
C GLN A 119 12.13 -11.09 -9.69
N TYR A 120 11.12 -10.87 -10.55
CA TYR A 120 10.18 -11.87 -11.01
C TYR A 120 9.99 -11.81 -12.54
N PRO A 121 11.05 -12.11 -13.34
CA PRO A 121 11.05 -11.90 -14.78
C PRO A 121 10.02 -12.75 -15.56
N ASN A 122 9.57 -13.86 -14.97
CA ASN A 122 8.57 -14.75 -15.57
C ASN A 122 7.13 -14.42 -15.13
N MET A 123 6.90 -13.32 -14.39
CA MET A 123 5.59 -12.90 -13.94
C MET A 123 5.02 -11.83 -14.86
N GLN A 124 3.91 -12.15 -15.52
CA GLN A 124 3.15 -11.17 -16.28
C GLN A 124 2.31 -10.31 -15.31
N VAL A 125 2.55 -9.01 -15.28
CA VAL A 125 1.82 -8.08 -14.43
C VAL A 125 0.87 -7.24 -15.28
N LYS A 126 -0.40 -7.21 -14.89
CA LYS A 126 -1.43 -6.31 -15.42
C LYS A 126 -1.79 -5.29 -14.34
N VAL A 127 -1.70 -4.01 -14.67
CA VAL A 127 -2.09 -2.92 -13.76
C VAL A 127 -3.29 -2.19 -14.37
N ASP A 128 -4.37 -2.10 -13.62
CA ASP A 128 -5.55 -1.29 -13.93
C ASP A 128 -5.64 -0.13 -12.93
N ALA A 129 -5.54 1.09 -13.44
CA ALA A 129 -5.65 2.31 -12.64
C ALA A 129 -7.10 2.81 -12.65
N SER A 130 -7.93 2.25 -11.76
CA SER A 130 -9.35 2.58 -11.64
C SER A 130 -9.69 3.14 -10.26
N PRO A 131 -10.47 4.26 -10.19
CA PRO A 131 -10.96 4.80 -8.93
C PRO A 131 -12.09 3.95 -8.32
N LEU A 132 -12.73 3.12 -9.15
CA LEU A 132 -13.85 2.32 -8.71
C LEU A 132 -13.37 1.24 -7.73
N VAL A 133 -14.09 1.11 -6.62
CA VAL A 133 -14.10 -0.13 -5.84
C VAL A 133 -14.89 -1.12 -6.70
N VAL A 134 -14.30 -1.53 -7.83
CA VAL A 134 -14.85 -2.60 -8.64
C VAL A 134 -15.06 -3.75 -7.66
N GLN A 135 -16.24 -4.36 -7.67
CA GLN A 135 -16.43 -5.65 -7.04
C GLN A 135 -15.21 -6.45 -7.46
N LEU A 136 -14.34 -6.74 -6.49
CA LEU A 136 -13.16 -7.57 -6.72
C LEU A 136 -13.70 -8.93 -7.12
N ALA A 137 -14.06 -9.05 -8.41
CA ALA A 137 -14.47 -10.32 -8.96
C ALA A 137 -13.21 -11.21 -8.86
N PRO A 138 -13.27 -12.30 -8.07
CA PRO A 138 -12.09 -13.14 -7.79
C PRO A 138 -11.37 -13.61 -9.03
N ASP A 139 -12.07 -13.60 -10.18
CA ASP A 139 -11.56 -14.11 -11.46
C ASP A 139 -10.85 -13.04 -12.32
N GLN A 140 -10.87 -11.77 -11.93
CA GLN A 140 -10.32 -10.67 -12.74
C GLN A 140 -9.22 -9.86 -12.06
N ILE A 141 -9.25 -9.74 -10.74
CA ILE A 141 -8.31 -8.92 -9.96
C ILE A 141 -7.78 -9.74 -8.79
N ASP A 142 -6.47 -9.91 -8.75
CA ASP A 142 -5.78 -10.66 -7.70
C ASP A 142 -5.59 -9.83 -6.44
N VAL A 143 -5.22 -8.56 -6.60
CA VAL A 143 -5.02 -7.60 -5.50
C VAL A 143 -5.50 -6.22 -5.89
N ALA A 144 -5.92 -5.43 -4.91
CA ALA A 144 -6.23 -4.03 -5.13
C ALA A 144 -5.47 -3.12 -4.16
N ILE A 145 -5.12 -1.91 -4.62
CA ILE A 145 -4.57 -0.85 -3.78
C ILE A 145 -5.62 0.25 -3.70
N ARG A 146 -6.10 0.53 -2.49
CA ARG A 146 -7.20 1.47 -2.27
C ARG A 146 -6.86 2.47 -1.19
N ASN A 147 -7.38 3.70 -1.37
CA ASN A 147 -7.34 4.73 -0.34
C ASN A 147 -8.68 4.75 0.39
N SER A 148 -8.65 4.57 1.71
CA SER A 148 -9.82 4.64 2.57
C SER A 148 -9.44 4.97 4.02
N ARG A 149 -10.40 5.43 4.82
CA ARG A 149 -10.18 5.66 6.26
C ARG A 149 -10.03 4.35 7.01
N ASP A 150 -10.85 3.36 6.65
CA ASP A 150 -10.93 2.06 7.29
C ASP A 150 -10.63 0.92 6.32
N THR A 151 -10.42 -0.27 6.86
CA THR A 151 -10.30 -1.50 6.09
C THR A 151 -11.58 -1.81 5.33
N ILE A 152 -11.45 -2.47 4.18
CA ILE A 152 -12.61 -2.88 3.38
C ILE A 152 -13.25 -4.12 4.00
N PRO A 153 -14.55 -4.08 4.35
CA PRO A 153 -15.24 -5.22 4.97
C PRO A 153 -15.12 -6.51 4.14
N LYS A 154 -14.96 -7.63 4.83
CA LYS A 154 -14.83 -8.98 4.25
C LYS A 154 -13.61 -9.21 3.36
N MET A 155 -12.64 -8.29 3.35
CA MET A 155 -11.38 -8.42 2.61
C MET A 155 -10.21 -8.54 3.56
N SER A 156 -9.14 -9.18 3.13
CA SER A 156 -7.85 -9.15 3.83
C SER A 156 -7.12 -7.86 3.44
N CYS A 157 -6.79 -7.03 4.41
CA CYS A 157 -6.17 -5.72 4.18
C CYS A 157 -4.83 -5.61 4.90
N ASP A 158 -3.77 -5.26 4.17
CA ASP A 158 -2.49 -4.83 4.75
C ASP A 158 -2.37 -3.31 4.64
N LEU A 159 -2.00 -2.66 5.72
CA LEU A 159 -1.73 -1.21 5.72
C LEU A 159 -0.45 -0.94 4.92
N ILE A 160 -0.55 -0.12 3.90
CA ILE A 160 0.61 0.40 3.14
C ILE A 160 1.17 1.63 3.85
N GLY A 161 0.31 2.61 4.14
CA GLY A 161 0.70 3.81 4.86
C GLY A 161 -0.39 4.87 4.91
N ARG A 162 -0.28 5.80 5.87
CA ARG A 162 -1.19 6.94 6.02
C ARG A 162 -0.63 8.15 5.30
N VAL A 163 -1.51 8.95 4.72
CA VAL A 163 -1.11 10.17 4.02
C VAL A 163 -1.27 11.40 4.90
N SER A 164 -0.58 12.48 4.50
CA SER A 164 -0.79 13.82 5.06
C SER A 164 -1.10 14.80 3.94
N PHE A 165 -1.90 15.80 4.24
CA PHE A 165 -2.30 16.85 3.31
C PHE A 165 -1.39 18.06 3.42
N VAL A 166 -1.03 18.63 2.26
CA VAL A 166 -0.26 19.88 2.16
C VAL A 166 -0.63 20.59 0.86
N PRO A 167 -0.88 21.92 0.83
CA PRO A 167 -1.11 22.66 -0.40
C PRO A 167 0.15 22.71 -1.26
N VAL A 168 0.01 22.37 -2.55
CA VAL A 168 1.12 22.36 -3.51
C VAL A 168 0.73 23.01 -4.83
N GLY A 169 1.72 23.59 -5.50
CA GLY A 169 1.58 24.14 -6.85
C GLY A 169 2.91 24.18 -7.57
N ALA A 170 2.92 24.59 -8.83
CA ALA A 170 4.17 24.85 -9.53
C ALA A 170 4.94 25.99 -8.84
N PRO A 171 6.29 25.89 -8.71
CA PRO A 171 7.09 26.94 -8.06
C PRO A 171 6.81 28.34 -8.61
N HIS A 172 6.83 28.49 -9.93
CA HIS A 172 6.57 29.77 -10.60
C HIS A 172 5.16 30.33 -10.34
N TYR A 173 4.17 29.46 -10.12
CA TYR A 173 2.82 29.88 -9.77
C TYR A 173 2.77 30.40 -8.34
N ILE A 174 3.39 29.68 -7.41
CA ILE A 174 3.48 30.09 -6.00
C ILE A 174 4.19 31.44 -5.89
N ASP A 175 5.34 31.60 -6.54
CA ASP A 175 6.12 32.85 -6.54
C ASP A 175 5.32 34.03 -7.08
N LYS A 176 4.56 33.82 -8.17
CA LYS A 176 3.74 34.86 -8.80
C LYS A 176 2.62 35.38 -7.89
N PHE A 177 2.05 34.55 -7.06
CA PHE A 177 0.89 34.84 -6.22
C PHE A 177 1.24 34.94 -4.72
N SER A 178 2.52 34.85 -4.34
CA SER A 178 2.98 35.06 -2.98
C SER A 178 3.54 36.50 -2.80
N HIS A 179 3.27 37.05 -1.61
CA HIS A 179 3.86 38.31 -1.18
C HIS A 179 4.48 38.11 0.22
N ASN A 180 5.77 38.49 0.38
CA ASN A 180 6.51 38.26 1.62
C ASN A 180 6.43 36.80 2.16
N GLY A 181 6.44 35.80 1.27
CA GLY A 181 6.39 34.39 1.63
C GLY A 181 4.99 33.87 2.00
N THR A 182 3.96 34.70 1.86
CA THR A 182 2.56 34.29 2.11
C THR A 182 1.78 34.29 0.80
N LEU A 183 1.05 33.22 0.51
CA LEU A 183 0.20 33.10 -0.67
C LEU A 183 -1.04 34.00 -0.54
N ASP A 184 -1.30 34.81 -1.56
CA ASP A 184 -2.51 35.65 -1.66
C ASP A 184 -3.65 34.83 -2.28
N TRP A 185 -4.51 34.29 -1.43
CA TRP A 185 -5.64 33.46 -1.86
C TRP A 185 -6.65 34.21 -2.74
N SER A 186 -6.81 35.53 -2.57
CA SER A 186 -7.76 36.30 -3.39
C SER A 186 -7.38 36.35 -4.88
N ARG A 187 -6.12 36.08 -5.20
CA ARG A 187 -5.58 36.05 -6.55
C ARG A 187 -5.29 34.64 -7.05
N ALA A 188 -5.19 33.68 -6.13
CA ALA A 188 -4.90 32.28 -6.44
C ALA A 188 -6.12 31.52 -6.95
N THR A 189 -5.85 30.40 -7.62
CA THR A 189 -6.85 29.41 -8.00
C THR A 189 -6.67 28.18 -7.14
N VAL A 190 -7.74 27.72 -6.51
CA VAL A 190 -7.77 26.49 -5.72
C VAL A 190 -8.32 25.37 -6.61
N ILE A 191 -7.61 24.25 -6.68
CA ILE A 191 -7.99 23.11 -7.49
C ILE A 191 -8.69 22.09 -6.58
N HIS A 192 -9.98 21.89 -6.81
CA HIS A 192 -10.82 20.92 -6.11
C HIS A 192 -10.93 19.63 -6.90
N THR A 193 -11.12 18.52 -6.20
CA THR A 193 -11.42 17.23 -6.84
C THR A 193 -12.84 16.81 -6.51
N SER A 194 -13.66 16.52 -7.53
CA SER A 194 -15.03 16.06 -7.33
C SER A 194 -15.12 14.70 -6.62
N ALA A 195 -14.07 13.88 -6.70
CA ALA A 195 -13.98 12.57 -6.04
C ALA A 195 -13.55 12.63 -4.56
N ALA A 196 -13.00 13.77 -4.09
CA ALA A 196 -12.51 13.95 -2.72
C ALA A 196 -12.81 15.40 -2.29
N SER A 197 -14.09 15.69 -2.13
CA SER A 197 -14.62 17.04 -1.90
C SER A 197 -14.24 17.63 -0.53
N ASP A 198 -13.78 16.81 0.42
CA ASP A 198 -13.45 17.21 1.79
C ASP A 198 -11.94 17.47 2.04
N ASP A 199 -11.07 17.28 1.03
CA ASP A 199 -9.62 17.46 1.19
C ASP A 199 -9.27 18.89 1.64
N TRP A 200 -9.80 19.90 0.93
CA TRP A 200 -9.59 21.31 1.26
C TRP A 200 -10.25 21.71 2.58
N GLU A 201 -11.50 21.30 2.81
CA GLU A 201 -12.19 21.57 4.07
C GLU A 201 -11.41 21.02 5.26
N THR A 202 -10.91 19.79 5.15
CA THR A 202 -10.08 19.16 6.18
C THR A 202 -8.82 19.96 6.44
N TRP A 203 -8.10 20.37 5.39
CA TRP A 203 -6.86 21.13 5.55
C TRP A 203 -7.12 22.53 6.14
N CYS A 204 -8.10 23.27 5.61
CA CYS A 204 -8.45 24.61 6.07
C CYS A 204 -8.85 24.63 7.54
N LYS A 205 -9.64 23.64 7.98
CA LYS A 205 -10.06 23.50 9.38
C LYS A 205 -8.87 23.35 10.33
N HIS A 206 -7.83 22.61 9.93
CA HIS A 206 -6.64 22.38 10.76
C HIS A 206 -5.65 23.54 10.69
N SER A 207 -5.49 24.16 9.53
CA SER A 207 -4.58 25.29 9.32
C SER A 207 -5.16 26.63 9.73
N GLN A 208 -6.48 26.70 9.98
CA GLN A 208 -7.24 27.94 10.21
C GLN A 208 -7.10 28.94 9.05
N THR A 209 -6.93 28.44 7.83
CA THR A 209 -6.78 29.25 6.63
C THR A 209 -8.12 29.42 5.94
N ASP A 210 -8.47 30.65 5.59
CA ASP A 210 -9.63 30.97 4.76
C ASP A 210 -9.23 31.07 3.28
N ILE A 211 -9.85 30.26 2.44
CA ILE A 211 -9.66 30.25 0.98
C ILE A 211 -10.89 30.73 0.22
N SER A 212 -11.90 31.24 0.91
CA SER A 212 -13.19 31.62 0.31
C SER A 212 -13.08 32.72 -0.77
N SER A 213 -12.01 33.48 -0.75
CA SER A 213 -11.72 34.52 -1.75
C SER A 213 -11.02 33.99 -3.01
N ALA A 214 -10.59 32.73 -3.01
CA ALA A 214 -9.88 32.14 -4.14
C ALA A 214 -10.82 31.80 -5.29
N ARG A 215 -10.25 31.63 -6.49
CA ARG A 215 -11.00 31.09 -7.64
C ARG A 215 -11.03 29.59 -7.57
N ASP A 216 -12.11 28.97 -8.01
CA ASP A 216 -12.25 27.51 -8.03
C ASP A 216 -11.96 26.93 -9.43
N LEU A 217 -11.19 25.85 -9.46
CA LEU A 217 -11.05 24.93 -10.57
C LEU A 217 -11.43 23.52 -10.11
N ILE A 218 -12.48 22.94 -10.67
CA ILE A 218 -12.95 21.61 -10.28
C ILE A 218 -12.51 20.59 -11.34
N VAL A 219 -11.84 19.52 -10.88
CA VAL A 219 -11.35 18.43 -11.72
C VAL A 219 -11.85 17.07 -11.20
N SER A 220 -11.79 16.03 -12.04
CA SER A 220 -12.38 14.73 -11.73
C SER A 220 -11.61 13.90 -10.71
N SER A 221 -10.31 14.10 -10.55
CA SER A 221 -9.46 13.25 -9.68
C SER A 221 -8.22 13.98 -9.17
N ALA A 222 -7.63 13.47 -8.10
CA ALA A 222 -6.37 13.99 -7.55
C ALA A 222 -5.21 13.91 -8.57
N GLN A 223 -5.18 12.91 -9.45
CA GLN A 223 -4.16 12.81 -10.49
C GLN A 223 -4.24 13.99 -11.47
N VAL A 224 -5.45 14.36 -11.88
CA VAL A 224 -5.68 15.55 -12.75
C VAL A 224 -5.37 16.82 -11.98
N ALA A 225 -5.73 16.92 -10.70
CA ALA A 225 -5.42 18.08 -9.86
C ALA A 225 -3.92 18.33 -9.75
N PHE A 226 -3.13 17.28 -9.57
CA PHE A 226 -1.66 17.42 -9.47
C PHE A 226 -1.03 17.78 -10.81
N GLN A 227 -1.56 17.26 -11.92
CA GLN A 227 -1.09 17.70 -13.23
C GLN A 227 -1.40 19.18 -13.45
N ALA A 228 -2.62 19.61 -13.18
CA ALA A 228 -3.02 21.02 -13.29
C ALA A 228 -2.19 21.93 -12.38
N ALA A 229 -1.87 21.49 -11.16
CA ALA A 229 -1.00 22.22 -10.25
C ALA A 229 0.44 22.33 -10.76
N SER A 230 0.99 21.23 -11.32
CA SER A 230 2.33 21.20 -11.94
C SER A 230 2.42 22.12 -13.18
N ASP A 231 1.32 22.22 -13.93
CA ASP A 231 1.21 23.07 -15.11
C ASP A 231 0.95 24.55 -14.75
N GLY A 232 0.86 24.88 -13.45
CA GLY A 232 0.72 26.26 -12.98
C GLY A 232 -0.70 26.82 -13.11
N LEU A 233 -1.74 25.95 -13.08
CA LEU A 233 -3.14 26.36 -13.12
C LEU A 233 -3.71 26.74 -11.76
N GLY A 234 -3.03 26.35 -10.65
CA GLY A 234 -3.48 26.65 -9.30
C GLY A 234 -2.77 25.86 -8.23
N ILE A 235 -3.35 25.86 -7.04
CA ILE A 235 -2.89 25.14 -5.85
C ILE A 235 -3.84 23.94 -5.62
N ALA A 236 -3.28 22.74 -5.43
CA ALA A 236 -4.00 21.52 -5.08
C ALA A 236 -3.61 21.00 -3.70
N ILE A 237 -4.44 20.16 -3.07
CA ILE A 237 -4.05 19.43 -1.87
C ILE A 237 -3.17 18.24 -2.25
N GLY A 238 -1.87 18.36 -1.98
CA GLY A 238 -0.87 17.32 -2.11
C GLY A 238 -1.05 16.23 -1.05
N ARG A 239 -0.65 15.00 -1.38
CA ARG A 239 -0.70 13.83 -0.49
C ARG A 239 0.70 13.27 -0.29
N LEU A 240 1.32 13.64 0.84
CA LEU A 240 2.63 13.09 1.22
C LEU A 240 2.46 11.63 1.69
N PRO A 241 3.42 10.73 1.34
CA PRO A 241 4.65 10.94 0.58
C PRO A 241 4.51 10.73 -0.94
N LEU A 242 3.29 10.64 -1.49
CA LEU A 242 3.05 10.25 -2.88
C LEU A 242 3.59 11.26 -3.90
N ILE A 243 3.80 12.50 -3.47
CA ILE A 243 4.28 13.61 -4.31
C ILE A 243 5.72 14.02 -4.00
N ASP A 244 6.43 13.28 -3.13
CA ASP A 244 7.81 13.61 -2.74
C ASP A 244 8.74 13.68 -3.96
N ASP A 245 8.57 12.75 -4.92
CA ASP A 245 9.35 12.72 -6.16
C ASP A 245 9.06 13.96 -7.06
N ASP A 246 7.83 14.50 -7.04
CA ASP A 246 7.50 15.73 -7.78
C ASP A 246 8.09 16.96 -7.11
N ILE A 247 8.12 17.00 -5.79
CA ILE A 247 8.75 18.08 -5.02
C ILE A 247 10.26 18.02 -5.19
N ALA A 248 10.87 16.85 -5.10
CA ALA A 248 12.31 16.66 -5.29
C ALA A 248 12.75 17.07 -6.71
N ALA A 249 11.93 16.77 -7.72
CA ALA A 249 12.18 17.15 -9.11
C ALA A 249 11.84 18.62 -9.44
N GLY A 250 11.31 19.39 -8.47
CA GLY A 250 10.94 20.80 -8.67
C GLY A 250 9.69 21.03 -9.55
N ARG A 251 8.92 19.99 -9.84
CA ARG A 251 7.64 20.12 -10.57
C ARG A 251 6.54 20.71 -9.69
N LEU A 252 6.57 20.37 -8.42
CA LEU A 252 5.69 20.92 -7.39
C LEU A 252 6.53 21.52 -6.26
N ALA A 253 5.98 22.50 -5.58
CA ALA A 253 6.49 23.05 -4.35
C ALA A 253 5.36 23.19 -3.33
N VAL A 254 5.71 23.17 -2.05
CA VAL A 254 4.77 23.45 -0.96
C VAL A 254 4.40 24.93 -0.99
N ALA A 255 3.10 25.22 -1.10
CA ALA A 255 2.59 26.58 -1.15
C ALA A 255 2.41 27.18 0.26
N VAL A 256 2.01 26.36 1.22
CA VAL A 256 1.89 26.72 2.63
C VAL A 256 2.48 25.59 3.47
N ASP A 257 3.46 25.93 4.32
CA ASP A 257 4.18 24.96 5.17
C ASP A 257 3.32 24.58 6.39
N HIS A 258 2.22 23.89 6.11
CA HIS A 258 1.33 23.35 7.12
C HIS A 258 0.87 21.96 6.68
N VAL A 259 1.48 20.92 7.25
CA VAL A 259 1.18 19.52 6.95
C VAL A 259 0.13 19.00 7.92
N VAL A 260 -0.97 18.46 7.39
CA VAL A 260 -2.09 17.94 8.17
C VAL A 260 -2.15 16.42 8.04
N PRO A 261 -1.86 15.66 9.10
CA PRO A 261 -2.10 14.22 9.12
C PRO A 261 -3.59 13.90 8.99
N VAL A 262 -3.94 12.93 8.15
CA VAL A 262 -5.34 12.52 7.95
C VAL A 262 -5.55 11.04 8.22
N MET A 263 -6.79 10.67 8.53
CA MET A 263 -7.14 9.26 8.79
C MET A 263 -7.08 8.37 7.55
N SER A 264 -7.05 8.98 6.37
CA SER A 264 -6.97 8.28 5.11
C SER A 264 -5.65 7.52 4.96
N ALA A 265 -5.72 6.27 4.52
CA ALA A 265 -4.59 5.38 4.34
C ALA A 265 -4.69 4.60 3.03
N TYR A 266 -3.55 4.20 2.49
CA TYR A 266 -3.51 3.22 1.42
C TYR A 266 -3.44 1.82 2.00
N TRP A 267 -4.24 0.93 1.42
CA TRP A 267 -4.37 -0.46 1.81
C TRP A 267 -4.12 -1.37 0.62
N LEU A 268 -3.34 -2.43 0.82
CA LEU A 268 -3.31 -3.57 -0.08
C LEU A 268 -4.46 -4.50 0.30
N VAL A 269 -5.39 -4.66 -0.60
CA VAL A 269 -6.64 -5.41 -0.41
C VAL A 269 -6.59 -6.69 -1.22
N LYS A 270 -6.91 -7.79 -0.59
CA LYS A 270 -6.91 -9.13 -1.19
C LYS A 270 -8.30 -9.75 -1.05
N PRO A 271 -8.88 -10.32 -2.13
CA PRO A 271 -10.09 -11.11 -2.05
C PRO A 271 -9.89 -12.32 -1.12
N PRO A 272 -10.94 -12.74 -0.39
CA PRO A 272 -10.87 -13.95 0.42
C PRO A 272 -10.52 -15.18 -0.44
N GLY A 273 -9.63 -16.04 0.07
CA GLY A 273 -9.21 -17.28 -0.59
C GLY A 273 -8.00 -17.13 -1.51
N ASN A 274 -7.57 -15.92 -1.83
CA ASN A 274 -6.41 -15.68 -2.71
C ASN A 274 -5.13 -15.32 -1.93
N GLU A 275 -5.20 -15.20 -0.61
CA GLU A 275 -4.11 -14.65 0.22
C GLU A 275 -2.81 -15.45 0.14
N THR A 276 -2.91 -16.73 -0.21
CA THR A 276 -1.77 -17.67 -0.25
C THR A 276 -1.22 -17.92 -1.65
N ARG A 277 -1.84 -17.34 -2.68
CA ARG A 277 -1.27 -17.45 -4.02
C ARG A 277 0.13 -16.84 -4.04
N ARG A 278 1.07 -17.58 -4.62
CA ARG A 278 2.51 -17.22 -4.62
C ARG A 278 2.78 -15.84 -5.21
N GLU A 279 2.06 -15.50 -6.28
CA GLU A 279 2.15 -14.22 -6.97
C GLU A 279 1.72 -13.06 -6.07
N ILE A 280 0.64 -13.26 -5.32
CA ILE A 280 0.09 -12.27 -4.38
C ILE A 280 1.02 -12.08 -3.19
N VAL A 281 1.54 -13.18 -2.63
CA VAL A 281 2.52 -13.12 -1.52
C VAL A 281 3.80 -12.42 -1.96
N ALA A 282 4.31 -12.74 -3.15
CA ALA A 282 5.50 -12.10 -3.71
C ALA A 282 5.30 -10.59 -3.89
N PHE A 283 4.19 -10.18 -4.50
CA PHE A 283 3.87 -8.77 -4.72
C PHE A 283 3.65 -8.02 -3.39
N ARG A 284 2.91 -8.62 -2.45
CA ARG A 284 2.69 -8.07 -1.13
C ARG A 284 4.01 -7.76 -0.42
N ASN A 285 4.91 -8.75 -0.35
CA ASN A 285 6.18 -8.61 0.35
C ASN A 285 7.06 -7.55 -0.31
N TRP A 286 7.14 -7.56 -1.64
CA TRP A 286 7.85 -6.55 -2.40
C TRP A 286 7.27 -5.15 -2.16
N LEU A 287 5.94 -5.00 -2.29
CA LEU A 287 5.28 -3.71 -2.14
C LEU A 287 5.49 -3.14 -0.73
N LEU A 288 5.25 -3.93 0.31
CA LEU A 288 5.42 -3.46 1.69
C LEU A 288 6.88 -3.10 1.99
N ASN A 289 7.85 -3.83 1.43
CA ASN A 289 9.27 -3.49 1.55
C ASN A 289 9.61 -2.17 0.84
N GLU A 290 9.17 -1.96 -0.41
CA GLU A 290 9.35 -0.69 -1.11
C GLU A 290 8.69 0.48 -0.37
N MET A 291 7.50 0.24 0.19
CA MET A 291 6.75 1.27 0.90
C MET A 291 7.34 1.60 2.27
N SER A 292 8.02 0.66 2.93
CA SER A 292 8.72 0.93 4.19
C SER A 292 9.84 1.96 4.05
N GLN A 293 10.36 2.16 2.84
CA GLN A 293 11.39 3.15 2.53
C GLN A 293 10.82 4.57 2.36
N LEU A 294 9.51 4.71 2.19
CA LEU A 294 8.84 6.01 2.08
C LEU A 294 8.52 6.55 3.48
N LYS A 295 8.60 7.86 3.64
CA LYS A 295 8.30 8.55 4.90
C LYS A 295 6.79 8.75 5.07
N TRP A 296 6.06 7.66 5.32
CA TRP A 296 4.65 7.73 5.74
C TRP A 296 4.58 8.38 7.12
N ASN A 297 3.68 9.31 7.37
CA ASN A 297 3.55 10.12 8.58
C ASN A 297 4.39 11.43 8.59
N GLY A 298 4.77 11.89 7.41
CA GLY A 298 5.09 13.25 7.09
C GLY A 298 5.87 14.07 8.12
N HIS A 299 7.14 13.78 8.36
CA HIS A 299 8.08 14.76 8.87
C HIS A 299 9.35 14.72 8.04
N THR A 300 9.25 15.33 6.87
CA THR A 300 10.46 15.88 6.27
C THR A 300 10.34 17.39 6.48
N GLU A 301 11.39 18.06 6.94
CA GLU A 301 11.50 19.50 6.82
C GLU A 301 11.42 19.86 5.34
N ILE A 302 10.20 20.12 4.86
CA ILE A 302 9.96 20.57 3.50
C ILE A 302 10.24 22.08 3.53
N LYS A 303 11.41 22.48 3.00
CA LYS A 303 11.74 23.90 2.90
C LYS A 303 10.77 24.56 1.93
N PRO A 304 10.00 25.58 2.36
CA PRO A 304 9.12 26.34 1.47
C PRO A 304 9.92 26.98 0.34
N ALA A 305 9.28 27.19 -0.81
CA ALA A 305 9.91 27.72 -2.02
C ALA A 305 10.67 29.03 -1.79
N SER A 306 10.14 29.92 -0.93
CA SER A 306 10.72 31.22 -0.61
C SER A 306 12.12 31.21 0.02
N LYS A 307 12.59 30.09 0.59
CA LYS A 307 13.93 29.96 1.17
C LYS A 307 15.01 29.50 0.19
N ARG A 308 14.64 29.07 -1.03
CA ARG A 308 15.62 28.64 -2.05
C ARG A 308 16.25 29.79 -2.84
N ALA A 309 15.57 30.94 -2.95
CA ALA A 309 16.08 32.08 -3.68
C ALA A 309 17.22 32.86 -2.94
N GLN A 310 17.39 32.62 -1.63
CA GLN A 310 18.46 33.29 -0.87
C GLN A 310 19.78 32.51 -0.82
N ALA A 311 19.81 31.27 -1.28
CA ALA A 311 21.05 30.45 -1.24
C ALA A 311 21.87 30.51 -2.55
N SER A 312 21.35 31.09 -3.64
CA SER A 312 22.04 31.16 -4.94
C SER A 312 22.71 32.52 -5.23
N ASN A 313 22.71 33.47 -4.28
CA ASN A 313 23.37 34.77 -4.43
C ASN A 313 24.66 34.93 -3.61
N PHE A 314 25.27 33.83 -3.13
CA PHE A 314 26.58 33.83 -2.53
C PHE A 314 27.46 32.71 -3.14
N GLU A 315 27.84 32.90 -4.42
CA GLU A 315 29.09 32.40 -4.99
C GLU A 315 29.58 33.37 -6.06
#